data_aa1d687eece3b30e2772fdaec68c5360
#
_entry.id   aa1d687eece3b30e2772fdaec68c5360
#
_cell.length_a   1.000
_cell.length_b   1.000
_cell.length_c   1.000
_cell.angle_alpha   90.00
_cell.angle_beta   90.00
_cell.angle_gamma   90.00
#
_symmetry.space_group_name_H-M   'P 1'
#
loop_
_entity.id
_entity.type
_entity.pdbx_description
1 polymer ?
#
loop_
_entity_poly.entity_id
_entity_poly.type
_entity_poly.pdbx_seq_one_letter_code
_entity_poly.pdbx_strand_id
1 'polypeptide(L)'
;DGRINAELQRGIIMETSGITEWTFFEEVPIPQDVNQLLVQGEQPYAAYKTFRDSDIFTSKRLIVRDSQGLTGKKVEIYSIPYSSINMWSTENTGRIDFNAEVELWTRAGHLKIKLGRKIDVRRIDQLIATCVLNSTH
;
A
#
# COMPACT_ATOMS: atom_id res chain seq x y z
N ASP A 1 23.53 3.64 2.79
CA ASP A 1 23.96 4.57 1.74
C ASP A 1 22.93 5.68 1.57
N GLY A 2 23.22 6.66 0.73
CA GLY A 2 22.34 7.82 0.53
C GLY A 2 20.98 7.44 -0.04
N ARG A 3 20.90 6.36 -0.79
CA ARG A 3 19.64 5.89 -1.36
C ARG A 3 18.69 5.39 -0.26
N ILE A 4 19.19 4.62 0.68
CA ILE A 4 18.40 4.12 1.80
C ILE A 4 17.90 5.28 2.64
N ASN A 5 18.73 6.27 2.90
CA ASN A 5 18.33 7.44 3.67
C ASN A 5 17.24 8.24 2.97
N ALA A 6 17.33 8.40 1.64
CA ALA A 6 16.30 9.10 0.88
C ALA A 6 14.96 8.37 0.95
N GLU A 7 14.98 7.04 0.86
CA GLU A 7 13.75 6.25 0.94
C GLU A 7 13.14 6.31 2.34
N LEU A 8 13.96 6.31 3.40
CA LEU A 8 13.47 6.48 4.76
C LEU A 8 12.75 7.82 4.93
N GLN A 9 13.30 8.90 4.35
CA GLN A 9 12.68 10.21 4.42
C GLN A 9 11.34 10.27 3.72
N ARG A 10 11.09 9.40 2.75
CA ARG A 10 9.83 9.30 2.04
C ARG A 10 8.86 8.31 2.68
N GLY A 11 9.27 7.64 3.77
CA GLY A 11 8.44 6.65 4.44
C GLY A 11 8.40 5.30 3.76
N ILE A 12 9.23 5.11 2.74
CA ILE A 12 9.36 3.84 2.01
C ILE A 12 10.81 3.39 2.12
N ILE A 13 11.02 2.17 2.58
CA ILE A 13 12.35 1.59 2.76
C ILE A 13 12.63 0.60 1.64
N MET A 14 13.62 0.93 0.80
CA MET A 14 14.09 0.04 -0.27
C MET A 14 15.34 -0.68 0.21
N GLU A 15 15.28 -2.00 0.27
CA GLU A 15 16.41 -2.82 0.66
C GLU A 15 17.09 -3.42 -0.56
N THR A 16 18.38 -3.78 -0.41
CA THR A 16 19.14 -4.43 -1.47
C THR A 16 18.58 -5.81 -1.83
N SER A 17 17.79 -6.40 -0.93
CA SER A 17 17.10 -7.67 -1.20
C SER A 17 15.88 -7.54 -2.10
N GLY A 18 15.51 -6.31 -2.47
CA GLY A 18 14.32 -6.05 -3.28
C GLY A 18 13.04 -5.93 -2.48
N ILE A 19 13.13 -5.82 -1.15
CA ILE A 19 11.96 -5.62 -0.29
C ILE A 19 11.70 -4.13 -0.15
N THR A 20 10.44 -3.73 -0.39
CA THR A 20 9.96 -2.38 -0.12
C THR A 20 9.00 -2.43 1.06
N GLU A 21 9.19 -1.54 2.01
CA GLU A 21 8.40 -1.56 3.25
C GLU A 21 7.86 -0.17 3.55
N TRP A 22 6.57 -0.11 3.96
CA TRP A 22 5.96 1.13 4.46
C TRP A 22 4.84 0.80 5.44
N THR A 23 4.14 1.84 5.95
CA THR A 23 3.15 1.67 7.00
C THR A 23 1.82 2.32 6.60
N PHE A 24 0.72 1.60 6.86
CA PHE A 24 -0.63 2.16 6.87
C PHE A 24 -0.97 2.53 8.32
N PHE A 25 -1.30 3.79 8.57
CA PHE A 25 -1.62 4.25 9.92
C PHE A 25 -3.09 4.11 10.26
N GLU A 26 -3.96 4.41 9.33
CA GLU A 26 -5.41 4.29 9.51
C GLU A 26 -6.12 4.33 8.18
N GLU A 27 -7.34 3.79 8.15
CA GLU A 27 -8.20 3.94 6.98
C GLU A 27 -8.77 5.36 6.97
N VAL A 28 -8.81 5.99 5.79
CA VAL A 28 -9.29 7.37 5.62
C VAL A 28 -10.29 7.41 4.46
N PRO A 29 -11.10 8.47 4.36
CA PRO A 29 -11.95 8.64 3.20
C PRO A 29 -11.13 8.71 1.92
N ILE A 30 -11.70 8.23 0.83
CA ILE A 30 -11.01 8.22 -0.46
C ILE A 30 -10.82 9.66 -0.92
N PRO A 31 -9.56 10.09 -1.17
CA PRO A 31 -9.31 11.45 -1.64
C PRO A 31 -9.96 11.70 -3.00
N GLN A 32 -10.54 12.89 -3.17
CA GLN A 32 -11.24 13.23 -4.40
C GLN A 32 -10.33 13.24 -5.63
N ASP A 33 -9.08 13.62 -5.45
CA ASP A 33 -8.12 13.68 -6.55
C ASP A 33 -7.76 12.30 -7.11
N VAL A 34 -8.07 11.24 -6.40
CA VAL A 34 -7.87 9.87 -6.90
C VAL A 34 -8.68 9.62 -8.17
N ASN A 35 -9.84 10.27 -8.30
CA ASN A 35 -10.69 10.08 -9.48
C ASN A 35 -9.97 10.41 -10.78
N GLN A 36 -9.00 11.31 -10.74
CA GLN A 36 -8.18 11.67 -11.91
C GLN A 36 -7.26 10.55 -12.37
N LEU A 37 -6.99 9.59 -11.51
CA LEU A 37 -6.08 8.48 -11.80
C LEU A 37 -6.80 7.25 -12.33
N LEU A 38 -8.11 7.16 -12.08
CA LEU A 38 -8.87 5.94 -12.38
C LEU A 38 -9.14 5.82 -13.87
N VAL A 39 -9.04 4.58 -14.37
CA VAL A 39 -9.42 4.29 -15.75
C VAL A 39 -10.90 3.93 -15.81
N GLN A 40 -11.44 3.82 -17.03
CA GLN A 40 -12.83 3.47 -17.21
C GLN A 40 -13.15 2.14 -16.55
N GLY A 41 -14.21 2.11 -15.75
CA GLY A 41 -14.63 0.90 -15.03
C GLY A 41 -13.89 0.62 -13.73
N GLU A 42 -12.89 1.40 -13.41
CA GLU A 42 -12.14 1.25 -12.16
C GLU A 42 -12.86 1.96 -11.01
N GLN A 43 -13.03 1.28 -9.89
CA GLN A 43 -13.70 1.82 -8.70
C GLN A 43 -12.74 1.88 -7.54
N PRO A 44 -12.70 3.01 -6.79
CA PRO A 44 -11.91 3.05 -5.55
C PRO A 44 -12.69 2.35 -4.43
N TYR A 45 -12.01 1.51 -3.67
CA TYR A 45 -12.62 0.74 -2.59
C TYR A 45 -12.31 1.28 -1.21
N ALA A 46 -11.03 1.60 -0.96
CA ALA A 46 -10.59 2.04 0.36
C ALA A 46 -9.28 2.80 0.22
N ALA A 47 -9.02 3.72 1.15
CA ALA A 47 -7.78 4.46 1.22
C ALA A 47 -7.19 4.35 2.62
N TYR A 48 -5.86 4.30 2.69
CA TYR A 48 -5.12 4.18 3.94
C TYR A 48 -4.06 5.25 4.01
N LYS A 49 -4.00 5.93 5.14
CA LYS A 49 -3.02 6.99 5.37
C LYS A 49 -1.64 6.39 5.55
N THR A 50 -0.66 6.95 4.85
CA THR A 50 0.75 6.61 4.99
C THR A 50 1.50 7.79 5.61
N PHE A 51 2.82 7.69 5.68
CA PHE A 51 3.62 8.74 6.30
C PHE A 51 3.48 10.09 5.57
N ARG A 52 3.39 10.07 4.24
CA ARG A 52 3.38 11.31 3.47
C ARG A 52 2.13 11.55 2.63
N ASP A 53 1.33 10.54 2.43
CA ASP A 53 0.17 10.64 1.55
C ASP A 53 -0.83 9.55 1.93
N SER A 54 -1.41 8.90 0.96
CA SER A 54 -2.31 7.78 1.17
C SER A 54 -2.20 6.81 0.01
N ASP A 55 -2.51 5.55 0.29
CA ASP A 55 -2.57 4.50 -0.70
C ASP A 55 -4.02 4.08 -0.89
N ILE A 56 -4.37 3.72 -2.12
CA ILE A 56 -5.75 3.44 -2.47
C ILE A 56 -5.85 2.05 -3.09
N PHE A 57 -6.74 1.22 -2.54
CA PHE A 57 -7.14 -0.03 -3.17
C PHE A 57 -8.29 0.26 -4.11
N THR A 58 -8.11 -0.07 -5.39
CA THR A 58 -9.19 0.04 -6.38
C THR A 58 -9.63 -1.35 -6.81
N SER A 59 -10.57 -1.40 -7.74
CA SER A 59 -11.00 -2.69 -8.30
C SER A 59 -9.93 -3.35 -9.18
N LYS A 60 -8.86 -2.62 -9.55
CA LYS A 60 -7.86 -3.11 -10.51
C LYS A 60 -6.43 -3.13 -9.99
N ARG A 61 -6.10 -2.28 -9.00
CA ARG A 61 -4.72 -2.11 -8.55
C ARG A 61 -4.66 -1.51 -7.16
N LEU A 62 -3.49 -1.65 -6.54
CA LEU A 62 -3.14 -0.85 -5.38
C LEU A 62 -2.35 0.35 -5.89
N ILE A 63 -2.83 1.55 -5.60
CA ILE A 63 -2.16 2.80 -5.95
C ILE A 63 -1.38 3.27 -4.73
N VAL A 64 -0.06 3.41 -4.87
CA VAL A 64 0.81 3.91 -3.81
C VAL A 64 1.24 5.31 -4.20
N ARG A 65 0.87 6.30 -3.38
CA ARG A 65 1.24 7.70 -3.61
C ARG A 65 2.32 8.11 -2.62
N ASP A 66 3.36 8.71 -3.12
CA ASP A 66 4.49 9.15 -2.30
C ASP A 66 4.77 10.62 -2.61
N SER A 67 4.28 11.51 -1.75
CA SER A 67 4.55 12.94 -1.85
C SER A 67 5.96 13.22 -1.37
N GLN A 68 6.78 13.77 -2.24
CA GLN A 68 8.21 13.97 -2.00
C GLN A 68 8.53 15.43 -1.73
N GLY A 69 9.58 15.65 -0.94
CA GLY A 69 10.08 16.96 -0.65
C GLY A 69 9.28 17.70 0.42
N LEU A 70 9.82 18.82 0.88
CA LEU A 70 9.21 19.60 1.96
C LEU A 70 7.88 20.24 1.57
N THR A 71 7.73 20.55 0.28
CA THR A 71 6.54 21.23 -0.22
C THR A 71 5.47 20.26 -0.75
N GLY A 72 5.79 18.99 -0.87
CA GLY A 72 4.88 18.00 -1.45
C GLY A 72 4.57 18.20 -2.92
N LYS A 73 5.37 19.03 -3.62
CA LYS A 73 5.12 19.32 -5.04
C LYS A 73 5.40 18.14 -5.96
N LYS A 74 6.34 17.29 -5.59
CA LYS A 74 6.68 16.12 -6.39
C LYS A 74 5.99 14.91 -5.79
N VAL A 75 5.09 14.31 -6.55
CA VAL A 75 4.38 13.10 -6.13
C VAL A 75 4.74 11.99 -7.08
N GLU A 76 5.23 10.89 -6.53
CA GLU A 76 5.50 9.68 -7.29
C GLU A 76 4.37 8.70 -7.04
N ILE A 77 3.83 8.15 -8.11
CA ILE A 77 2.67 7.25 -8.04
C ILE A 77 3.09 5.90 -8.61
N TYR A 78 2.96 4.88 -7.77
CA TYR A 78 3.20 3.50 -8.18
C TYR A 78 1.85 2.79 -8.31
N SER A 79 1.72 1.97 -9.33
CA SER A 79 0.53 1.14 -9.52
C SER A 79 0.94 -0.33 -9.47
N ILE A 80 0.30 -1.07 -8.59
CA ILE A 80 0.56 -2.49 -8.42
C ILE A 80 -0.70 -3.23 -8.86
N PRO A 81 -0.73 -3.73 -10.11
CA PRO A 81 -1.89 -4.51 -10.57
C PRO A 81 -2.03 -5.77 -9.74
N TYR A 82 -3.25 -6.13 -9.39
CA TYR A 82 -3.47 -7.34 -8.58
C TYR A 82 -3.03 -8.60 -9.31
N SER A 83 -3.07 -8.58 -10.65
CA SER A 83 -2.59 -9.70 -11.43
C SER A 83 -1.09 -9.97 -11.28
N SER A 84 -0.34 -9.01 -10.74
CA SER A 84 1.10 -9.20 -10.48
C SER A 84 1.37 -9.87 -9.12
N ILE A 85 0.35 -10.01 -8.27
CA ILE A 85 0.51 -10.57 -6.93
C ILE A 85 0.38 -12.08 -7.00
N ASN A 86 1.46 -12.78 -6.64
CA ASN A 86 1.50 -14.24 -6.67
C ASN A 86 1.00 -14.84 -5.36
N MET A 87 1.27 -14.16 -4.26
CA MET A 87 0.93 -14.65 -2.92
C MET A 87 0.86 -13.45 -1.98
N TRP A 88 0.04 -13.55 -0.95
CA TRP A 88 0.04 -12.57 0.12
C TRP A 88 -0.13 -13.27 1.46
N SER A 89 0.31 -12.60 2.52
CA SER A 89 0.07 -13.05 3.89
C SER A 89 -0.36 -11.89 4.75
N THR A 90 -1.14 -12.20 5.78
CA THR A 90 -1.56 -11.23 6.77
C THR A 90 -1.19 -11.79 8.13
N GLU A 91 -0.33 -11.08 8.85
CA GLU A 91 0.07 -11.49 10.19
C GLU A 91 -0.70 -10.65 11.21
N ASN A 92 -1.35 -11.35 12.14
CA ASN A 92 -2.04 -10.73 13.26
C ASN A 92 -1.47 -11.36 14.53
N THR A 93 -0.80 -10.54 15.35
CA THR A 93 -0.14 -11.03 16.56
C THR A 93 -1.12 -11.46 17.64
N GLY A 94 -2.40 -11.09 17.53
CA GLY A 94 -3.39 -11.37 18.57
C GLY A 94 -3.25 -10.50 19.80
N ARG A 95 -2.37 -9.52 19.75
CA ARG A 95 -2.15 -8.58 20.86
C ARG A 95 -2.50 -7.16 20.41
N ILE A 96 -3.21 -6.44 21.29
CA ILE A 96 -3.70 -5.10 20.98
C ILE A 96 -2.56 -4.10 20.79
N ASP A 97 -1.47 -4.28 21.51
CA ASP A 97 -0.35 -3.34 21.52
C ASP A 97 0.71 -3.63 20.46
N PHE A 98 0.51 -4.62 19.61
CA PHE A 98 1.43 -4.93 18.51
C PHE A 98 0.78 -4.70 17.16
N ASN A 99 1.59 -4.23 16.23
CA ASN A 99 1.14 -4.00 14.86
C ASN A 99 1.07 -5.32 14.10
N ALA A 100 0.11 -5.40 13.20
CA ALA A 100 0.04 -6.48 12.24
C ALA A 100 0.85 -6.13 10.99
N GLU A 101 1.00 -7.07 10.08
CA GLU A 101 1.70 -6.86 8.82
C GLU A 101 0.98 -7.57 7.68
N VAL A 102 1.06 -6.96 6.51
CA VAL A 102 0.67 -7.59 5.24
C VAL A 102 1.91 -7.71 4.39
N GLU A 103 2.13 -8.88 3.80
CA GLU A 103 3.19 -9.07 2.82
C GLU A 103 2.59 -9.46 1.49
N LEU A 104 3.09 -8.84 0.43
CA LEU A 104 2.68 -9.12 -0.94
C LEU A 104 3.90 -9.55 -1.74
N TRP A 105 3.83 -10.72 -2.35
CA TRP A 105 4.87 -11.19 -3.27
C TRP A 105 4.38 -10.95 -4.69
N THR A 106 5.03 -10.01 -5.35
CA THR A 106 4.66 -9.62 -6.72
C THR A 106 5.77 -10.00 -7.69
N ARG A 107 5.45 -9.95 -8.98
CA ARG A 107 6.48 -10.19 -10.00
C ARG A 107 7.55 -9.11 -10.02
N ALA A 108 7.25 -7.92 -9.48
CA ALA A 108 8.19 -6.80 -9.44
C ALA A 108 9.00 -6.75 -8.14
N GLY A 109 8.64 -7.54 -7.14
CA GLY A 109 9.37 -7.54 -5.87
C GLY A 109 8.48 -7.90 -4.70
N HIS A 110 9.06 -7.84 -3.51
CA HIS A 110 8.41 -8.18 -2.25
C HIS A 110 8.06 -6.89 -1.52
N LEU A 111 6.79 -6.77 -1.14
CA LEU A 111 6.27 -5.59 -0.45
C LEU A 111 5.82 -5.99 0.94
N LYS A 112 6.19 -5.18 1.93
CA LYS A 112 5.76 -5.38 3.32
C LYS A 112 5.06 -4.12 3.80
N ILE A 113 3.85 -4.27 4.29
CA ILE A 113 3.04 -3.16 4.78
C ILE A 113 2.76 -3.39 6.25
N LYS A 114 3.31 -2.53 7.09
CA LYS A 114 3.00 -2.56 8.52
C LYS A 114 1.68 -1.87 8.75
N LEU A 115 0.86 -2.44 9.62
CA LEU A 115 -0.47 -1.93 9.90
C LEU A 115 -0.50 -1.32 11.29
N GLY A 116 -0.89 -0.07 11.38
CA GLY A 116 -1.06 0.62 12.66
C GLY A 116 -2.21 0.03 13.47
N ARG A 117 -2.26 0.34 14.76
CA ARG A 117 -3.24 -0.24 15.69
C ARG A 117 -4.68 0.12 15.36
N LYS A 118 -4.90 1.19 14.61
CA LYS A 118 -6.25 1.62 14.22
C LYS A 118 -6.81 0.84 13.04
N ILE A 119 -6.02 -0.02 12.42
CA ILE A 119 -6.45 -0.73 11.22
C ILE A 119 -7.08 -2.05 11.61
N ASP A 120 -8.26 -2.32 11.04
CA ASP A 120 -8.93 -3.60 11.14
C ASP A 120 -8.25 -4.57 10.19
N VAL A 121 -7.45 -5.48 10.76
CA VAL A 121 -6.63 -6.43 10.01
C VAL A 121 -7.51 -7.35 9.17
N ARG A 122 -8.63 -7.81 9.74
CA ARG A 122 -9.52 -8.73 9.05
C ARG A 122 -10.18 -8.07 7.83
N ARG A 123 -10.52 -6.79 7.97
CA ARG A 123 -11.07 -6.03 6.85
C ARG A 123 -10.08 -5.89 5.71
N ILE A 124 -8.82 -5.54 6.03
CA ILE A 124 -7.82 -5.36 4.97
C ILE A 124 -7.47 -6.70 4.31
N ASP A 125 -7.43 -7.77 5.07
CA ASP A 125 -7.20 -9.11 4.49
C ASP A 125 -8.33 -9.49 3.53
N GLN A 126 -9.58 -9.26 3.91
CA GLN A 126 -10.72 -9.51 3.04
C GLN A 126 -10.68 -8.64 1.79
N LEU A 127 -10.28 -7.39 1.94
CA LEU A 127 -10.15 -6.46 0.83
C LEU A 127 -9.11 -6.96 -0.17
N ILE A 128 -7.95 -7.37 0.32
CA ILE A 128 -6.87 -7.88 -0.54
C ILE A 128 -7.32 -9.17 -1.23
N ALA A 129 -7.92 -10.08 -0.47
CA ALA A 129 -8.41 -11.33 -1.03
C ALA A 129 -9.43 -11.09 -2.15
N THR A 130 -10.38 -10.18 -1.92
CA THR A 130 -11.39 -9.83 -2.93
C THR A 130 -10.72 -9.28 -4.18
N CYS A 131 -9.77 -8.37 -4.01
CA CYS A 131 -9.08 -7.72 -5.13
C CYS A 131 -8.23 -8.72 -5.92
N VAL A 132 -7.41 -9.51 -5.22
CA VAL A 132 -6.48 -10.41 -5.90
C VAL A 132 -7.20 -11.60 -6.53
N LEU A 133 -8.15 -12.20 -5.83
CA LEU A 133 -8.83 -13.39 -6.34
C LEU A 133 -9.81 -13.08 -7.48
N ASN A 134 -10.29 -11.85 -7.56
CA ASN A 134 -11.15 -11.42 -8.66
C ASN A 134 -10.38 -10.88 -9.86
N SER A 135 -9.05 -10.75 -9.74
CA SER A 135 -8.26 -10.25 -10.86
C SER A 135 -8.06 -11.34 -11.91
N THR A 136 -7.89 -10.91 -13.16
CA THR A 136 -7.57 -11.80 -14.27
C THR A 136 -6.06 -11.87 -14.44
N HIS A 137 -5.55 -13.08 -14.46
CA HIS A 137 -4.11 -13.31 -14.65
C HIS A 137 -3.77 -13.68 -16.08
#